data_6c5481edcbe3f8f168c48c42a3439590
#
_entry.id   6c5481edcbe3f8f168c48c42a3439590
#
_cell.length_a   1.000
_cell.length_b   1.000
_cell.length_c   1.000
_cell.angle_alpha   90.00
_cell.angle_beta   90.00
_cell.angle_gamma   90.00
#
_symmetry.space_group_name_H-M   'P 1'
#
loop_
_entity.id
_entity.type
_entity.pdbx_description
1 polymer ?
#
loop_
_entity_poly.entity_id
_entity_poly.type
_entity_poly.pdbx_seq_one_letter_code
_entity_poly.pdbx_strand_id
1 'polypeptide(L)'
;FGPVIDPTNYTNEAGVNGSLTDARFQAAMHLRRNTQLRVFNSVFAGFPIGLIIENDKNSKTQTHATEGKLVVSNCVFAGMVKNYQGAQYWANGTQFDPSDNGAFADSYFNREGGKNIAYTAIDDLKLQGDPQNLTSFCMVPSQDSPLISLSADWSHSLVSSGFVQVAYIGAFGPTETAANNWTTGWTNMDPQNTVY
;
A
#
# COMPACT_ATOMS: atom_id res chain seq x y z
N PHE A 1 -1.52 -6.23 3.34
CA PHE A 1 -1.88 -5.58 4.60
C PHE A 1 -0.66 -5.36 5.46
N GLY A 2 -0.60 -4.21 6.11
CA GLY A 2 0.45 -3.85 7.05
C GLY A 2 0.14 -4.27 8.49
N PRO A 3 1.01 -3.90 9.43
CA PRO A 3 0.92 -4.34 10.83
C PRO A 3 -0.23 -3.69 11.62
N VAL A 4 -1.03 -2.86 11.01
CA VAL A 4 -2.13 -2.06 11.58
C VAL A 4 -1.73 -1.40 12.90
N ILE A 5 -1.28 -0.20 12.81
CA ILE A 5 -0.65 0.51 13.90
C ILE A 5 -1.64 1.48 14.52
N ASP A 6 -1.72 1.46 15.85
CA ASP A 6 -2.37 2.54 16.59
C ASP A 6 -1.62 3.86 16.34
N PRO A 7 -2.25 4.86 15.70
CA PRO A 7 -1.61 6.12 15.38
C PRO A 7 -1.11 6.89 16.60
N THR A 8 -1.67 6.62 17.80
CA THR A 8 -1.26 7.26 19.05
C THR A 8 0.09 6.74 19.56
N ASN A 9 0.50 5.55 19.14
CA ASN A 9 1.73 4.89 19.55
C ASN A 9 2.78 4.83 18.43
N TYR A 10 2.46 5.39 17.27
CA TYR A 10 3.41 5.41 16.16
C TYR A 10 4.44 6.52 16.33
N THR A 11 5.68 6.14 16.54
CA THR A 11 6.82 7.06 16.43
C THR A 11 7.67 6.61 15.25
N ASN A 12 7.92 7.52 14.32
CA ASN A 12 8.79 7.25 13.15
C ASN A 12 10.29 7.36 13.52
N GLU A 13 10.63 7.15 14.79
CA GLU A 13 12.00 7.20 15.25
C GLU A 13 12.63 5.82 15.16
N ALA A 14 13.74 5.75 14.41
CA ALA A 14 14.57 4.56 14.39
C ALA A 14 15.07 4.27 15.82
N GLY A 15 14.74 3.12 16.36
CA GLY A 15 15.36 2.62 17.58
C GLY A 15 14.55 2.74 18.86
N VAL A 16 13.26 3.05 18.82
CA VAL A 16 12.42 2.92 20.02
C VAL A 16 12.09 1.45 20.23
N ASN A 17 12.92 0.77 20.99
CA ASN A 17 12.64 -0.58 21.49
C ASN A 17 11.39 -0.55 22.36
N GLY A 18 10.39 -1.34 22.01
CA GLY A 18 9.18 -1.56 22.79
C GLY A 18 7.89 -0.98 22.22
N SER A 19 7.94 -0.23 21.14
CA SER A 19 6.77 0.04 20.32
C SER A 19 6.45 -1.18 19.45
N LEU A 20 5.17 -1.51 19.27
CA LEU A 20 4.69 -2.52 18.32
C LEU A 20 5.07 -2.18 16.86
N THR A 21 5.71 -1.05 16.64
CA THR A 21 6.13 -0.50 15.36
C THR A 21 7.63 -0.45 15.27
N ASP A 22 8.17 -1.53 14.77
CA ASP A 22 9.54 -1.51 14.28
C ASP A 22 9.65 -0.50 13.13
N ALA A 23 10.61 0.42 13.21
CA ALA A 23 10.90 1.39 12.15
C ALA A 23 11.15 0.74 10.78
N ARG A 24 11.38 -0.57 10.73
CA ARG A 24 11.50 -1.36 9.50
C ARG A 24 10.18 -1.54 8.76
N PHE A 25 9.02 -1.46 9.44
CA PHE A 25 7.70 -1.47 8.81
C PHE A 25 7.24 -0.06 8.45
N GLN A 26 8.08 0.68 7.77
CA GLN A 26 7.93 2.10 7.59
C GLN A 26 6.78 2.48 6.66
N ALA A 27 6.72 1.87 5.48
CA ALA A 27 5.77 2.28 4.46
C ALA A 27 5.27 1.09 3.62
N ALA A 28 4.07 1.22 3.07
CA ALA A 28 3.56 0.29 2.05
C ALA A 28 4.40 0.34 0.78
N MET A 29 4.78 1.54 0.35
CA MET A 29 5.70 1.76 -0.76
C MET A 29 6.76 2.79 -0.38
N HIS A 30 8.01 2.37 -0.27
CA HIS A 30 9.18 3.22 -0.13
C HIS A 30 9.99 3.19 -1.43
N LEU A 31 9.71 4.12 -2.32
CA LEU A 31 10.27 4.20 -3.67
C LEU A 31 11.50 5.08 -3.67
N ARG A 32 12.65 4.49 -3.96
CA ARG A 32 13.95 5.15 -3.86
C ARG A 32 14.99 4.60 -4.84
N ARG A 33 16.16 5.19 -4.86
CA ARG A 33 17.35 4.68 -5.58
C ARG A 33 17.13 4.42 -7.06
N ASN A 34 16.49 5.38 -7.75
CA ASN A 34 16.18 5.31 -9.19
C ASN A 34 15.20 4.19 -9.58
N THR A 35 14.38 3.70 -8.65
CA THR A 35 13.38 2.70 -9.02
C THR A 35 12.45 3.22 -10.11
N GLN A 36 12.04 2.32 -10.98
CA GLN A 36 11.03 2.51 -12.03
C GLN A 36 9.88 1.51 -11.83
N LEU A 37 9.53 1.26 -10.56
CA LEU A 37 8.44 0.37 -10.19
C LEU A 37 7.13 0.83 -10.85
N ARG A 38 6.32 -0.14 -11.26
CA ARG A 38 5.01 0.07 -11.87
C ARG A 38 3.97 -0.73 -11.13
N VAL A 39 3.03 -0.03 -10.52
CA VAL A 39 1.96 -0.61 -9.68
C VAL A 39 0.63 -0.13 -10.19
N PHE A 40 -0.27 -1.07 -10.46
CA PHE A 40 -1.62 -0.81 -10.96
C PHE A 40 -2.64 -1.61 -10.16
N ASN A 41 -3.86 -1.09 -10.05
CA ASN A 41 -5.03 -1.81 -9.54
C ASN A 41 -4.79 -2.53 -8.20
N SER A 42 -4.01 -1.92 -7.30
CA SER A 42 -3.53 -2.54 -6.08
C SER A 42 -4.10 -1.89 -4.83
N VAL A 43 -4.25 -2.68 -3.77
CA VAL A 43 -4.74 -2.24 -2.47
C VAL A 43 -3.63 -2.35 -1.43
N PHE A 44 -3.43 -1.30 -0.68
CA PHE A 44 -2.51 -1.23 0.46
C PHE A 44 -3.28 -0.77 1.70
N ALA A 45 -3.18 -1.49 2.79
CA ALA A 45 -3.93 -1.16 3.99
C ALA A 45 -3.12 -1.38 5.28
N GLY A 46 -3.34 -0.52 6.27
CA GLY A 46 -2.82 -0.68 7.62
C GLY A 46 -1.32 -0.49 7.79
N PHE A 47 -0.67 0.28 6.91
CA PHE A 47 0.74 0.63 7.08
C PHE A 47 0.89 1.98 7.80
N PRO A 48 2.04 2.22 8.48
CA PRO A 48 2.33 3.53 9.06
C PRO A 48 2.26 4.65 8.03
N ILE A 49 2.90 4.43 6.89
CA ILE A 49 2.96 5.37 5.78
C ILE A 49 2.51 4.65 4.51
N GLY A 50 1.70 5.32 3.68
CA GLY A 50 1.28 4.78 2.40
C GLY A 50 2.40 4.87 1.35
N LEU A 51 2.87 6.06 1.06
CA LEU A 51 3.83 6.30 -0.03
C LEU A 51 4.95 7.25 0.38
N ILE A 52 6.18 6.83 0.09
CA ILE A 52 7.38 7.66 0.11
C ILE A 52 8.02 7.60 -1.27
N ILE A 53 8.31 8.75 -1.88
CA ILE A 53 9.09 8.84 -3.12
C ILE A 53 10.26 9.79 -2.86
N GLU A 54 11.47 9.24 -2.75
CA GLU A 54 12.64 10.03 -2.35
C GLU A 54 13.67 10.22 -3.47
N ASN A 55 14.32 11.37 -3.43
CA ASN A 55 15.43 11.73 -4.31
C ASN A 55 16.78 11.77 -3.58
N ASP A 56 16.95 11.02 -2.50
CA ASP A 56 18.19 11.00 -1.75
C ASP A 56 19.40 10.56 -2.59
N LYS A 57 20.59 10.96 -2.19
CA LYS A 57 21.88 10.51 -2.76
C LYS A 57 21.97 10.63 -4.29
N ASN A 58 21.50 11.75 -4.83
CA ASN A 58 21.47 12.03 -6.28
C ASN A 58 20.61 11.04 -7.09
N SER A 59 19.67 10.38 -6.46
CA SER A 59 18.71 9.54 -7.18
C SER A 59 17.71 10.41 -7.96
N LYS A 60 17.12 9.83 -9.01
CA LYS A 60 16.15 10.49 -9.88
C LYS A 60 14.76 9.87 -9.75
N THR A 61 14.42 9.35 -8.57
CA THR A 61 13.17 8.61 -8.37
C THR A 61 11.94 9.47 -8.63
N GLN A 62 11.93 10.72 -8.12
CA GLN A 62 10.86 11.68 -8.40
C GLN A 62 10.82 12.09 -9.88
N THR A 63 11.99 12.23 -10.51
CA THR A 63 12.07 12.47 -11.96
C THR A 63 11.47 11.31 -12.74
N HIS A 64 11.76 10.07 -12.38
CA HIS A 64 11.15 8.89 -13.00
C HIS A 64 9.63 8.86 -12.84
N ALA A 65 9.12 9.30 -11.69
CA ALA A 65 7.68 9.43 -11.48
C ALA A 65 7.07 10.50 -12.39
N THR A 66 7.71 11.66 -12.52
CA THR A 66 7.26 12.76 -13.39
C THR A 66 7.31 12.38 -14.87
N GLU A 67 8.32 11.61 -15.28
CA GLU A 67 8.50 11.14 -16.67
C GLU A 67 7.64 9.90 -17.00
N GLY A 68 6.84 9.38 -16.04
CA GLY A 68 6.01 8.18 -16.25
C GLY A 68 6.79 6.87 -16.35
N LYS A 69 8.05 6.85 -15.93
CA LYS A 69 8.87 5.63 -15.83
C LYS A 69 8.53 4.84 -14.56
N LEU A 70 8.27 5.53 -13.46
CA LEU A 70 7.70 5.01 -12.23
C LEU A 70 6.19 5.29 -12.27
N VAL A 71 5.36 4.28 -12.03
CA VAL A 71 3.90 4.42 -12.12
C VAL A 71 3.23 3.82 -10.89
N VAL A 72 2.39 4.61 -10.22
CA VAL A 72 1.40 4.15 -9.24
C VAL A 72 0.05 4.67 -9.73
N SER A 73 -0.83 3.79 -10.17
CA SER A 73 -2.08 4.18 -10.81
C SER A 73 -3.23 3.24 -10.44
N ASN A 74 -4.39 3.81 -10.23
CA ASN A 74 -5.61 3.12 -9.82
C ASN A 74 -5.39 2.24 -8.57
N CYS A 75 -4.65 2.79 -7.59
CA CYS A 75 -4.33 2.13 -6.33
C CYS A 75 -5.15 2.71 -5.18
N VAL A 76 -5.44 1.86 -4.21
CA VAL A 76 -6.23 2.22 -3.02
C VAL A 76 -5.36 2.12 -1.78
N PHE A 77 -5.32 3.18 -0.99
CA PHE A 77 -4.80 3.19 0.38
C PHE A 77 -5.97 3.16 1.38
N ALA A 78 -5.81 2.43 2.48
CA ALA A 78 -6.79 2.43 3.57
C ALA A 78 -6.13 2.26 4.93
N GLY A 79 -6.58 3.04 5.93
CA GLY A 79 -6.11 2.92 7.30
C GLY A 79 -4.62 3.17 7.48
N MET A 80 -4.04 4.09 6.71
CA MET A 80 -2.66 4.55 6.91
C MET A 80 -2.62 5.55 8.06
N VAL A 81 -1.56 5.53 8.88
CA VAL A 81 -1.34 6.60 9.88
C VAL A 81 -1.05 7.91 9.15
N LYS A 82 -0.25 7.85 8.08
CA LYS A 82 -0.03 8.93 7.13
C LYS A 82 -0.07 8.38 5.71
N ASN A 83 -0.82 9.00 4.82
CA ASN A 83 -0.84 8.58 3.43
C ASN A 83 0.48 8.85 2.72
N TYR A 84 1.14 9.97 3.04
CA TYR A 84 2.37 10.41 2.37
C TYR A 84 3.38 10.92 3.36
N GLN A 85 4.65 10.69 3.06
CA GLN A 85 5.77 11.25 3.82
C GLN A 85 6.96 11.49 2.90
N GLY A 86 7.75 12.52 3.22
CA GLY A 86 9.05 12.76 2.61
C GLY A 86 10.09 11.75 3.08
N ALA A 87 11.20 11.73 2.38
CA ALA A 87 12.33 10.89 2.74
C ALA A 87 12.82 11.21 4.15
N GLN A 88 12.54 10.33 5.08
CA GLN A 88 13.18 10.37 6.40
C GLN A 88 14.32 9.36 6.39
N TYR A 89 15.50 9.85 6.12
CA TYR A 89 16.69 9.02 6.22
C TYR A 89 17.37 9.28 7.56
N TRP A 90 17.45 8.26 8.39
CA TRP A 90 18.18 8.29 9.63
C TRP A 90 19.61 7.78 9.41
N ALA A 91 20.51 8.67 9.01
CA ALA A 91 21.93 8.43 9.19
C ALA A 91 22.40 9.33 10.33
N ASN A 92 22.75 8.77 11.47
CA ASN A 92 23.31 9.50 12.61
C ASN A 92 22.38 10.57 13.22
N GLY A 93 21.06 10.35 13.24
CA GLY A 93 20.11 11.30 13.83
C GLY A 93 19.81 12.53 12.98
N THR A 94 20.25 12.58 11.74
CA THR A 94 19.99 13.69 10.82
C THR A 94 18.94 13.32 9.79
N GLN A 95 17.87 14.09 9.73
CA GLN A 95 16.84 13.97 8.69
C GLN A 95 17.43 14.43 7.34
N PHE A 96 17.30 13.60 6.32
CA PHE A 96 17.66 13.94 4.95
C PHE A 96 16.50 14.67 4.29
N ASP A 97 16.70 15.84 3.78
CA ASP A 97 15.72 16.73 3.19
C ASP A 97 14.50 17.04 4.11
N PRO A 98 14.71 17.90 5.11
CA PRO A 98 13.62 18.38 5.97
C PRO A 98 12.56 19.20 5.21
N SER A 99 12.80 19.59 3.95
CA SER A 99 11.86 20.34 3.13
C SER A 99 10.83 19.45 2.43
N ASP A 100 11.10 18.15 2.24
CA ASP A 100 10.14 17.20 1.67
C ASP A 100 9.28 16.57 2.76
N ASN A 101 8.21 17.24 3.16
CA ASN A 101 7.19 16.73 4.08
C ASN A 101 6.22 15.74 3.43
N GLY A 102 6.60 15.10 2.33
CA GLY A 102 5.72 14.22 1.56
C GLY A 102 4.93 14.95 0.47
N ALA A 103 5.18 16.22 0.24
CA ALA A 103 4.45 17.03 -0.73
C ALA A 103 4.56 16.46 -2.16
N PHE A 104 5.71 15.92 -2.55
CA PHE A 104 5.86 15.27 -3.84
C PHE A 104 5.02 13.98 -3.91
N ALA A 105 5.09 13.12 -2.90
CA ALA A 105 4.34 11.86 -2.87
C ALA A 105 2.83 12.11 -2.85
N ASP A 106 2.37 13.12 -2.11
CA ASP A 106 0.98 13.57 -2.08
C ASP A 106 0.51 14.05 -3.45
N SER A 107 1.21 15.02 -4.03
CA SER A 107 0.91 15.54 -5.36
C SER A 107 0.93 14.45 -6.44
N TYR A 108 1.89 13.54 -6.36
CA TYR A 108 2.01 12.43 -7.30
C TYR A 108 0.88 11.41 -7.18
N PHE A 109 0.50 11.04 -5.97
CA PHE A 109 -0.60 10.10 -5.74
C PHE A 109 -1.94 10.68 -6.21
N ASN A 110 -2.20 11.96 -5.90
CA ASN A 110 -3.45 12.65 -6.20
C ASN A 110 -3.47 13.33 -7.58
N ARG A 111 -2.47 13.07 -8.44
CA ARG A 111 -2.41 13.68 -9.77
C ARG A 111 -3.61 13.33 -10.63
N GLU A 112 -4.00 14.23 -11.50
CA GLU A 112 -5.02 13.97 -12.52
C GLU A 112 -4.64 12.73 -13.35
N GLY A 113 -5.60 11.84 -13.61
CA GLY A 113 -5.40 10.60 -14.34
C GLY A 113 -4.73 9.47 -13.54
N GLY A 114 -4.23 9.73 -12.32
CA GLY A 114 -3.67 8.69 -11.44
C GLY A 114 -4.71 7.72 -10.91
N LYS A 115 -5.95 8.19 -10.73
CA LYS A 115 -7.11 7.41 -10.23
C LYS A 115 -6.85 6.72 -8.88
N ASN A 116 -5.86 7.19 -8.12
CA ASN A 116 -5.58 6.64 -6.80
C ASN A 116 -6.54 7.23 -5.76
N ILE A 117 -6.89 6.45 -4.76
CA ILE A 117 -7.82 6.86 -3.69
C ILE A 117 -7.26 6.47 -2.33
N ALA A 118 -7.44 7.33 -1.33
CA ALA A 118 -7.09 7.05 0.05
C ALA A 118 -8.34 7.11 0.94
N TYR A 119 -8.58 6.02 1.67
CA TYR A 119 -9.61 5.89 2.70
C TYR A 119 -8.99 6.03 4.09
N THR A 120 -9.75 6.60 5.02
CA THR A 120 -9.26 6.83 6.39
C THR A 120 -9.14 5.55 7.19
N ALA A 121 -10.07 4.61 7.02
CA ALA A 121 -10.10 3.35 7.76
C ALA A 121 -10.02 2.13 6.83
N ILE A 122 -9.55 1.00 7.35
CA ILE A 122 -9.58 -0.29 6.64
C ILE A 122 -11.03 -0.74 6.42
N ASP A 123 -11.92 -0.45 7.37
CA ASP A 123 -13.33 -0.79 7.29
C ASP A 123 -14.04 -0.13 6.09
N ASP A 124 -13.53 1.01 5.60
CA ASP A 124 -14.05 1.66 4.39
C ASP A 124 -13.90 0.76 3.15
N LEU A 125 -13.01 -0.22 3.16
CA LEU A 125 -12.87 -1.21 2.08
C LEU A 125 -14.01 -2.22 2.04
N LYS A 126 -14.79 -2.36 3.12
CA LYS A 126 -15.91 -3.30 3.25
C LYS A 126 -15.53 -4.71 2.84
N LEU A 127 -14.56 -5.28 3.53
CA LEU A 127 -14.16 -6.67 3.32
C LEU A 127 -15.14 -7.63 4.01
N GLN A 128 -15.22 -8.89 3.55
CA GLN A 128 -16.12 -9.90 4.13
C GLN A 128 -15.67 -10.40 5.51
N GLY A 129 -14.43 -10.12 5.92
CA GLY A 129 -13.88 -10.51 7.20
C GLY A 129 -12.81 -9.53 7.67
N ASP A 130 -12.17 -9.89 8.78
CA ASP A 130 -11.11 -9.09 9.38
C ASP A 130 -9.74 -9.52 8.86
N PRO A 131 -9.04 -8.69 8.07
CA PRO A 131 -7.71 -9.02 7.56
C PRO A 131 -6.62 -9.06 8.65
N GLN A 132 -6.95 -8.69 9.89
CA GLN A 132 -6.04 -8.76 11.04
C GLN A 132 -6.24 -10.02 11.86
N ASN A 133 -7.34 -10.72 11.67
CA ASN A 133 -7.63 -11.97 12.37
C ASN A 133 -6.99 -13.14 11.62
N LEU A 134 -5.82 -13.59 12.09
CA LEU A 134 -5.05 -14.65 11.44
C LEU A 134 -5.79 -15.99 11.40
N THR A 135 -6.72 -16.24 12.34
CA THR A 135 -7.50 -17.48 12.38
C THR A 135 -8.69 -17.49 11.43
N SER A 136 -9.16 -16.29 11.03
CA SER A 136 -10.28 -16.09 10.09
C SER A 136 -9.93 -15.02 9.05
N PHE A 137 -8.69 -15.02 8.60
CA PHE A 137 -8.17 -14.05 7.65
C PHE A 137 -8.99 -14.01 6.36
N CYS A 138 -9.49 -12.82 6.01
CA CYS A 138 -10.25 -12.64 4.79
C CYS A 138 -10.03 -11.25 4.21
N MET A 139 -9.57 -11.21 2.97
CA MET A 139 -9.38 -9.98 2.19
C MET A 139 -10.36 -9.86 1.01
N VAL A 140 -11.36 -10.73 0.97
CA VAL A 140 -12.36 -10.72 -0.10
C VAL A 140 -13.27 -9.52 0.06
N PRO A 141 -13.47 -8.68 -0.98
CA PRO A 141 -14.41 -7.56 -0.91
C PRO A 141 -15.86 -8.04 -0.83
N SER A 142 -16.69 -7.36 -0.05
CA SER A 142 -18.14 -7.54 -0.10
C SER A 142 -18.72 -6.93 -1.38
N GLN A 143 -19.96 -7.26 -1.73
CA GLN A 143 -20.60 -6.79 -2.96
C GLN A 143 -20.74 -5.25 -3.04
N ASP A 144 -20.79 -4.58 -1.90
CA ASP A 144 -20.87 -3.11 -1.77
C ASP A 144 -19.51 -2.45 -1.52
N SER A 145 -18.42 -3.20 -1.66
CA SER A 145 -17.06 -2.69 -1.50
C SER A 145 -16.72 -1.65 -2.58
N PRO A 146 -16.03 -0.55 -2.21
CA PRO A 146 -15.52 0.39 -3.20
C PRO A 146 -14.50 -0.23 -4.16
N LEU A 147 -13.83 -1.32 -3.78
CA LEU A 147 -12.89 -2.02 -4.65
C LEU A 147 -13.57 -2.61 -5.91
N ILE A 148 -14.88 -2.82 -5.85
CA ILE A 148 -15.69 -3.28 -6.98
C ILE A 148 -16.21 -2.08 -7.78
N SER A 149 -16.81 -1.09 -7.11
CA SER A 149 -17.43 0.05 -7.78
C SER A 149 -16.42 0.98 -8.47
N LEU A 150 -15.20 1.10 -7.95
CA LEU A 150 -14.12 1.87 -8.57
C LEU A 150 -13.57 1.21 -9.83
N SER A 151 -13.70 -0.09 -9.96
CA SER A 151 -13.23 -0.92 -11.06
C SER A 151 -11.73 -0.87 -11.33
N ALA A 152 -11.15 -1.95 -11.80
CA ALA A 152 -9.78 -1.97 -12.28
C ALA A 152 -9.65 -1.19 -13.59
N ASP A 153 -8.56 -0.45 -13.74
CA ASP A 153 -8.24 0.30 -14.94
C ASP A 153 -7.17 -0.43 -15.77
N TRP A 154 -7.58 -0.89 -16.93
CA TRP A 154 -6.72 -1.60 -17.88
C TRP A 154 -6.37 -0.76 -19.11
N SER A 155 -6.70 0.53 -19.10
CA SER A 155 -6.48 1.43 -20.25
C SER A 155 -5.01 1.80 -20.48
N HIS A 156 -4.16 1.71 -19.43
CA HIS A 156 -2.76 2.05 -19.54
C HIS A 156 -2.01 1.03 -20.41
N SER A 157 -1.17 1.49 -21.34
CA SER A 157 -0.45 0.66 -22.33
C SER A 157 0.38 -0.48 -21.72
N LEU A 158 0.84 -0.33 -20.48
CA LEU A 158 1.63 -1.35 -19.78
C LEU A 158 0.79 -2.53 -19.26
N VAL A 159 -0.52 -2.38 -19.14
CA VAL A 159 -1.42 -3.41 -18.60
C VAL A 159 -2.60 -3.73 -19.51
N SER A 160 -2.72 -3.05 -20.66
CA SER A 160 -3.82 -3.24 -21.61
C SER A 160 -3.80 -4.59 -22.33
N SER A 161 -2.70 -5.33 -22.26
CA SER A 161 -2.55 -6.66 -22.86
C SER A 161 -1.68 -7.57 -21.99
N GLY A 162 -1.81 -8.88 -22.17
CA GLY A 162 -1.02 -9.87 -21.44
C GLY A 162 -1.51 -10.21 -20.03
N PHE A 163 -2.63 -9.62 -19.60
CA PHE A 163 -3.25 -9.85 -18.28
C PHE A 163 -4.70 -10.30 -18.44
N VAL A 164 -5.19 -11.09 -17.48
CA VAL A 164 -6.62 -11.34 -17.32
C VAL A 164 -7.23 -10.08 -16.71
N GLN A 165 -8.08 -9.41 -17.48
CA GLN A 165 -8.71 -8.16 -17.07
C GLN A 165 -9.92 -8.46 -16.18
N VAL A 166 -9.81 -8.09 -14.91
CA VAL A 166 -10.89 -8.18 -13.92
C VAL A 166 -11.55 -6.82 -13.72
N ALA A 167 -12.77 -6.80 -13.21
CA ALA A 167 -13.55 -5.58 -12.99
C ALA A 167 -13.43 -5.02 -11.56
N TYR A 168 -12.45 -5.45 -10.79
CA TYR A 168 -12.25 -5.04 -9.40
C TYR A 168 -10.79 -4.68 -9.13
N ILE A 169 -10.55 -3.86 -8.10
CA ILE A 169 -9.20 -3.50 -7.65
C ILE A 169 -8.74 -4.51 -6.58
N GLY A 170 -7.50 -4.97 -6.69
CA GLY A 170 -6.91 -5.93 -5.74
C GLY A 170 -6.87 -7.36 -6.26
N ALA A 171 -6.51 -8.29 -5.36
CA ALA A 171 -6.23 -9.68 -5.69
C ALA A 171 -7.42 -10.63 -5.52
N PHE A 172 -8.51 -10.18 -4.88
CA PHE A 172 -9.68 -11.01 -4.59
C PHE A 172 -10.92 -10.44 -5.24
N GLY A 173 -11.69 -11.29 -5.91
CA GLY A 173 -12.92 -10.92 -6.59
C GLY A 173 -14.15 -11.04 -5.69
N PRO A 174 -15.26 -10.35 -6.05
CA PRO A 174 -16.47 -10.30 -5.22
C PRO A 174 -17.26 -11.62 -5.16
N THR A 175 -16.93 -12.58 -6.01
CA THR A 175 -17.54 -13.92 -6.01
C THR A 175 -16.78 -14.92 -5.16
N GLU A 176 -15.59 -14.55 -4.68
CA GLU A 176 -14.82 -15.37 -3.76
C GLU A 176 -15.36 -15.27 -2.34
N THR A 177 -14.96 -16.18 -1.48
CA THR A 177 -15.32 -16.21 -0.05
C THR A 177 -14.07 -16.47 0.79
N ALA A 178 -14.16 -16.24 2.10
CA ALA A 178 -13.08 -16.58 3.03
C ALA A 178 -12.67 -18.07 2.92
N ALA A 179 -13.63 -18.97 2.69
CA ALA A 179 -13.39 -20.40 2.59
C ALA A 179 -13.02 -20.88 1.19
N ASN A 180 -13.29 -20.08 0.16
CA ASN A 180 -13.05 -20.46 -1.22
C ASN A 180 -12.57 -19.25 -2.04
N ASN A 181 -11.27 -19.08 -2.07
CA ASN A 181 -10.59 -18.07 -2.87
C ASN A 181 -9.28 -18.68 -3.41
N TRP A 182 -8.59 -17.95 -4.27
CA TRP A 182 -7.40 -18.46 -4.94
C TRP A 182 -6.23 -18.84 -4.01
N THR A 183 -6.23 -18.36 -2.75
CA THR A 183 -5.20 -18.71 -1.76
C THR A 183 -5.54 -19.99 -0.97
N THR A 184 -6.77 -20.47 -1.06
CA THR A 184 -7.26 -21.62 -0.28
C THR A 184 -6.47 -22.89 -0.62
N GLY A 185 -5.97 -23.55 0.41
CA GLY A 185 -5.29 -24.84 0.32
C GLY A 185 -3.79 -24.79 0.03
N TRP A 186 -3.22 -23.59 -0.21
CA TRP A 186 -1.76 -23.47 -0.41
C TRP A 186 -1.10 -22.35 0.41
N THR A 187 -1.88 -21.50 1.07
CA THR A 187 -1.36 -20.49 1.99
C THR A 187 -1.74 -20.81 3.43
N ASN A 188 -0.87 -20.42 4.36
CA ASN A 188 -1.12 -20.47 5.79
C ASN A 188 -0.88 -19.07 6.35
N MET A 189 -1.94 -18.44 6.87
CA MET A 189 -1.87 -17.08 7.42
C MET A 189 -1.51 -17.06 8.90
N ASP A 190 -1.51 -18.22 9.56
CA ASP A 190 -1.07 -18.38 10.96
C ASP A 190 -0.05 -19.50 11.11
N PRO A 191 1.13 -19.37 10.48
CA PRO A 191 2.15 -20.42 10.49
C PRO A 191 2.74 -20.68 11.88
N GLN A 192 2.69 -19.70 12.78
CA GLN A 192 3.27 -19.81 14.13
C GLN A 192 2.44 -20.72 15.04
N ASN A 193 1.14 -20.83 14.80
CA ASN A 193 0.22 -21.65 15.59
C ASN A 193 -0.20 -22.95 14.89
N THR A 194 0.38 -23.23 13.72
CA THR A 194 0.04 -24.44 12.95
C THR A 194 0.94 -25.60 13.33
N VAL A 195 0.34 -26.73 13.66
CA VAL A 195 1.05 -28.01 13.86
C VAL A 195 1.28 -28.63 12.49
N TYR A 196 2.54 -28.87 12.12
CA TYR A 196 2.95 -29.52 10.88
C TYR A 196 3.17 -31.02 11.04
#